data_e0df29e18ee65da726c7c96e010a4b78
#
_entry.id   e0df29e18ee65da726c7c96e010a4b78
#
_cell.length_a   1.000
_cell.length_b   1.000
_cell.length_c   1.000
_cell.angle_alpha   90.00
_cell.angle_beta   90.00
_cell.angle_gamma   90.00
#
_symmetry.space_group_name_H-M   'P 1'
#
loop_
_entity.id
_entity.type
_entity.pdbx_description
1 polymer ?
#
loop_
_entity_poly.entity_id
_entity_poly.type
_entity_poly.pdbx_seq_one_letter_code
_entity_poly.pdbx_strand_id
1 'polypeptide(L)'
;MKLFALLFLLSFGAHANECAQDAKKYCSGVEPGKGQLARCLNDYKDSLSPKCAAELKEYKETTGKKNPCFEDLAEFCSELPSDPLNYEYCLIKNESKLSPTCAADFKKKKGRIITRNVCAQDIAHTCYKELTGPEGAVNRCLIRNQKKLSGFCQKNINKKISDMKKRNPCFDDTEKFCPTQVKFVEIQDCLSKKVNNLAPECKKLVEKENHKLKANPCYRDLITHCRPGISPKEQHDCLTLNEEHLGNACKQFRVIEKNKINKMVKVCENDRLKLCKDEPFKNGAVVKCLRKNKAQVSKECQQLL
;
A
#
# COMPACT_ATOMS: atom_id res chain seq x y z
N MET A 1 4.23 21.33 -10.66
CA MET A 1 3.48 20.32 -11.39
C MET A 1 2.03 20.26 -10.88
N LYS A 2 1.22 21.31 -11.09
CA LYS A 2 -0.19 21.39 -10.65
C LYS A 2 -1.14 21.73 -11.83
N LEU A 3 -0.73 21.46 -13.07
CA LEU A 3 -1.52 21.85 -14.26
C LEU A 3 -2.12 20.65 -15.03
N PHE A 4 -1.92 19.40 -14.58
CA PHE A 4 -2.44 18.22 -15.30
C PHE A 4 -3.76 17.66 -14.73
N ALA A 5 -4.26 18.20 -13.62
CA ALA A 5 -5.52 17.76 -13.01
C ALA A 5 -6.78 18.39 -13.63
N LEU A 6 -6.61 19.42 -14.48
CA LEU A 6 -7.77 20.17 -15.02
C LEU A 6 -8.27 19.67 -16.39
N LEU A 7 -7.56 18.76 -17.03
CA LEU A 7 -7.90 18.29 -18.40
C LEU A 7 -8.68 16.97 -18.45
N PHE A 8 -8.90 16.31 -17.31
CA PHE A 8 -9.71 15.07 -17.25
C PHE A 8 -11.20 15.30 -16.94
N LEU A 9 -11.60 16.55 -16.70
CA LEU A 9 -13.01 16.93 -16.49
C LEU A 9 -13.79 17.15 -17.82
N LEU A 10 -13.14 17.03 -18.98
CA LEU A 10 -13.75 17.36 -20.26
C LEU A 10 -14.33 16.18 -21.05
N SER A 11 -14.37 14.97 -20.50
CA SER A 11 -14.97 13.80 -21.17
C SER A 11 -16.36 13.40 -20.62
N PHE A 12 -16.88 14.08 -19.62
CA PHE A 12 -18.31 14.09 -19.36
C PHE A 12 -18.90 15.24 -20.20
N GLY A 13 -19.77 14.88 -21.15
CA GLY A 13 -20.49 15.87 -21.97
C GLY A 13 -21.10 16.98 -21.10
N ALA A 14 -21.49 18.10 -21.69
CA ALA A 14 -21.93 19.37 -21.10
C ALA A 14 -22.91 19.34 -19.90
N HIS A 15 -23.19 18.18 -19.32
CA HIS A 15 -24.06 17.94 -18.17
C HIS A 15 -23.34 17.70 -16.85
N ALA A 16 -22.01 17.70 -16.80
CA ALA A 16 -21.23 17.36 -15.60
C ALA A 16 -21.36 18.32 -14.40
N ASN A 17 -22.19 19.36 -14.51
CA ASN A 17 -22.27 20.42 -13.51
C ASN A 17 -23.43 20.26 -12.53
N GLU A 18 -24.47 19.51 -12.86
CA GLU A 18 -25.69 19.43 -12.05
C GLU A 18 -25.48 18.59 -10.77
N CYS A 19 -24.69 17.53 -10.84
CA CYS A 19 -24.34 16.70 -9.67
C CYS A 19 -23.09 17.18 -8.91
N ALA A 20 -22.38 18.23 -9.35
CA ALA A 20 -21.14 18.66 -8.72
C ALA A 20 -21.33 19.14 -7.26
N GLN A 21 -22.44 19.83 -6.98
CA GLN A 21 -22.75 20.32 -5.64
C GLN A 21 -23.16 19.18 -4.71
N ASP A 22 -24.00 18.25 -5.17
CA ASP A 22 -24.41 17.08 -4.42
C ASP A 22 -23.21 16.14 -4.17
N ALA A 23 -22.36 15.96 -5.17
CA ALA A 23 -21.11 15.21 -5.04
C ALA A 23 -20.19 15.80 -3.97
N LYS A 24 -20.02 17.13 -3.97
CA LYS A 24 -19.22 17.83 -2.96
C LYS A 24 -19.83 17.69 -1.56
N LYS A 25 -21.15 17.71 -1.45
CA LYS A 25 -21.88 17.65 -0.19
C LYS A 25 -21.88 16.23 0.40
N TYR A 26 -22.17 15.23 -0.39
CA TYR A 26 -22.43 13.87 0.08
C TYR A 26 -21.27 12.89 -0.20
N CYS A 27 -20.42 13.19 -1.18
CA CYS A 27 -19.37 12.29 -1.68
C CYS A 27 -17.98 12.92 -1.64
N SER A 28 -17.74 13.84 -0.67
CA SER A 28 -16.46 14.55 -0.51
C SER A 28 -15.36 13.58 -0.12
N GLY A 29 -14.55 13.05 -0.86
CA GLY A 29 -13.50 12.04 -0.58
C GLY A 29 -13.60 10.80 -1.45
N VAL A 30 -14.64 10.74 -2.31
CA VAL A 30 -14.74 9.73 -3.35
C VAL A 30 -13.98 10.20 -4.58
N GLU A 31 -12.93 9.46 -4.97
CA GLU A 31 -12.19 9.76 -6.19
C GLU A 31 -13.07 9.57 -7.44
N PRO A 32 -13.06 10.54 -8.40
CA PRO A 32 -13.80 10.38 -9.65
C PRO A 32 -13.21 9.22 -10.47
N GLY A 33 -14.08 8.33 -10.94
CA GLY A 33 -13.70 7.25 -11.84
C GLY A 33 -14.40 5.94 -11.54
N LYS A 34 -14.41 5.02 -12.48
CA LYS A 34 -14.97 3.64 -12.40
C LYS A 34 -16.38 3.56 -11.77
N GLY A 35 -17.19 4.62 -11.87
CA GLY A 35 -18.55 4.68 -11.33
C GLY A 35 -18.64 4.88 -9.80
N GLN A 36 -17.56 5.14 -9.09
CA GLN A 36 -17.56 5.34 -7.63
C GLN A 36 -18.42 6.53 -7.21
N LEU A 37 -18.34 7.65 -7.92
CA LEU A 37 -19.13 8.82 -7.65
C LEU A 37 -20.63 8.57 -7.87
N ALA A 38 -20.99 7.88 -8.96
CA ALA A 38 -22.38 7.53 -9.25
C ALA A 38 -22.96 6.57 -8.19
N ARG A 39 -22.14 5.66 -7.63
CA ARG A 39 -22.57 4.80 -6.51
C ARG A 39 -22.77 5.60 -5.24
N CYS A 40 -21.81 6.44 -4.87
CA CYS A 40 -21.96 7.30 -3.70
C CYS A 40 -23.22 8.16 -3.82
N LEU A 41 -23.45 8.82 -4.95
CA LEU A 41 -24.66 9.60 -5.18
C LEU A 41 -25.93 8.73 -5.10
N ASN A 42 -25.87 7.47 -5.52
CA ASN A 42 -26.99 6.55 -5.41
C ASN A 42 -27.36 6.24 -3.95
N ASP A 43 -26.39 6.17 -3.04
CA ASP A 43 -26.65 5.94 -1.61
C ASP A 43 -27.41 7.13 -0.98
N TYR A 44 -27.29 8.32 -1.58
CA TYR A 44 -27.99 9.55 -1.18
C TYR A 44 -29.11 9.95 -2.15
N LYS A 45 -29.63 9.02 -2.97
CA LYS A 45 -30.62 9.29 -4.04
C LYS A 45 -31.82 10.13 -3.62
N ASP A 46 -32.32 9.90 -2.41
CA ASP A 46 -33.51 10.59 -1.85
C ASP A 46 -33.21 12.01 -1.33
N SER A 47 -31.91 12.37 -1.27
CA SER A 47 -31.40 13.66 -0.78
C SER A 47 -30.77 14.50 -1.89
N LEU A 48 -30.70 13.98 -3.11
CA LEU A 48 -30.11 14.69 -4.25
C LEU A 48 -31.03 15.83 -4.74
N SER A 49 -30.44 16.83 -5.34
CA SER A 49 -31.20 17.83 -6.10
C SER A 49 -31.98 17.15 -7.24
N PRO A 50 -33.18 17.68 -7.62
CA PRO A 50 -33.99 17.07 -8.67
C PRO A 50 -33.24 16.87 -10.00
N LYS A 51 -32.36 17.81 -10.33
CA LYS A 51 -31.54 17.74 -11.54
C LYS A 51 -30.50 16.63 -11.46
N CYS A 52 -29.76 16.54 -10.35
CA CYS A 52 -28.78 15.45 -10.14
C CYS A 52 -29.46 14.08 -10.11
N ALA A 53 -30.64 13.97 -9.48
CA ALA A 53 -31.40 12.74 -9.48
C ALA A 53 -31.79 12.30 -10.90
N ALA A 54 -32.20 13.23 -11.76
CA ALA A 54 -32.53 12.95 -13.16
C ALA A 54 -31.28 12.53 -13.97
N GLU A 55 -30.16 13.22 -13.80
CA GLU A 55 -28.87 12.88 -14.45
C GLU A 55 -28.37 11.50 -13.99
N LEU A 56 -28.46 11.21 -12.70
CA LEU A 56 -28.08 9.91 -12.15
C LEU A 56 -28.97 8.77 -12.72
N LYS A 57 -30.25 9.02 -12.89
CA LYS A 57 -31.18 8.08 -13.52
C LYS A 57 -30.80 7.81 -14.98
N GLU A 58 -30.56 8.83 -15.76
CA GLU A 58 -30.12 8.71 -17.17
C GLU A 58 -28.78 7.96 -17.26
N TYR A 59 -27.82 8.30 -16.38
CA TYR A 59 -26.54 7.60 -16.29
C TYR A 59 -26.73 6.10 -16.01
N LYS A 60 -27.62 5.74 -15.08
CA LYS A 60 -27.93 4.35 -14.75
C LYS A 60 -28.55 3.60 -15.94
N GLU A 61 -29.53 4.20 -16.59
CA GLU A 61 -30.17 3.62 -17.77
C GLU A 61 -29.15 3.39 -18.91
N THR A 62 -28.29 4.36 -19.15
CA THR A 62 -27.26 4.30 -20.18
C THR A 62 -26.18 3.25 -19.83
N THR A 63 -25.73 3.25 -18.58
CA THR A 63 -24.68 2.34 -18.09
C THR A 63 -25.23 0.94 -17.92
N GLY A 64 -26.48 0.78 -17.46
CA GLY A 64 -27.17 -0.50 -17.32
C GLY A 64 -27.34 -1.22 -18.68
N LYS A 65 -27.58 -0.48 -19.77
CA LYS A 65 -27.60 -1.07 -21.12
C LYS A 65 -26.25 -1.66 -21.54
N LYS A 66 -25.13 -1.06 -21.08
CA LYS A 66 -23.76 -1.52 -21.36
C LYS A 66 -23.26 -2.56 -20.35
N ASN A 67 -23.72 -2.49 -19.12
CA ASN A 67 -23.36 -3.40 -18.03
C ASN A 67 -24.62 -3.90 -17.30
N PRO A 68 -25.15 -5.06 -17.68
CA PRO A 68 -26.37 -5.64 -17.09
C PRO A 68 -26.30 -5.85 -15.57
N CYS A 69 -25.10 -5.89 -14.99
CA CYS A 69 -24.89 -6.05 -13.53
C CYS A 69 -24.67 -4.72 -12.79
N PHE A 70 -24.89 -3.57 -13.42
CA PHE A 70 -24.58 -2.27 -12.80
C PHE A 70 -25.32 -2.04 -11.47
N GLU A 71 -26.62 -2.31 -11.44
CA GLU A 71 -27.45 -2.14 -10.22
C GLU A 71 -27.09 -3.17 -9.15
N ASP A 72 -26.89 -4.44 -9.53
CA ASP A 72 -26.47 -5.50 -8.61
C ASP A 72 -25.10 -5.19 -7.98
N LEU A 73 -24.16 -4.63 -8.77
CA LEU A 73 -22.86 -4.21 -8.26
C LEU A 73 -23.00 -3.02 -7.29
N ALA A 74 -23.89 -2.10 -7.55
CA ALA A 74 -24.16 -0.99 -6.66
C ALA A 74 -24.80 -1.45 -5.34
N GLU A 75 -25.73 -2.41 -5.41
CA GLU A 75 -26.43 -2.93 -4.25
C GLU A 75 -25.55 -3.83 -3.37
N PHE A 76 -24.87 -4.82 -3.98
CA PHE A 76 -24.19 -5.88 -3.21
C PHE A 76 -22.69 -5.69 -3.05
N CYS A 77 -22.04 -4.82 -3.85
CA CYS A 77 -20.58 -4.74 -3.96
C CYS A 77 -20.01 -3.35 -3.66
N SER A 78 -20.82 -2.43 -3.13
CA SER A 78 -20.43 -1.03 -2.86
C SER A 78 -19.28 -0.91 -1.85
N GLU A 79 -19.18 -1.84 -0.89
CA GLU A 79 -18.13 -1.85 0.13
C GLU A 79 -16.74 -2.25 -0.40
N LEU A 80 -16.68 -2.85 -1.61
CA LEU A 80 -15.43 -3.34 -2.14
C LEU A 80 -14.64 -2.25 -2.88
N PRO A 81 -13.30 -2.28 -2.79
CA PRO A 81 -12.45 -1.47 -3.66
C PRO A 81 -12.81 -1.69 -5.13
N SER A 82 -12.78 -0.62 -5.93
CA SER A 82 -13.16 -0.63 -7.34
C SER A 82 -12.14 -1.39 -8.21
N ASP A 83 -12.16 -2.71 -8.09
CA ASP A 83 -11.34 -3.63 -8.87
C ASP A 83 -12.24 -4.65 -9.59
N PRO A 84 -12.02 -4.92 -10.89
CA PRO A 84 -12.82 -5.88 -11.64
C PRO A 84 -12.86 -7.28 -11.00
N LEU A 85 -11.75 -7.74 -10.40
CA LEU A 85 -11.69 -9.04 -9.73
C LEU A 85 -12.56 -9.07 -8.47
N ASN A 86 -12.56 -7.99 -7.69
CA ASN A 86 -13.40 -7.87 -6.51
C ASN A 86 -14.89 -7.96 -6.87
N TYR A 87 -15.28 -7.32 -7.99
CA TYR A 87 -16.65 -7.39 -8.48
C TYR A 87 -17.03 -8.79 -8.95
N GLU A 88 -16.12 -9.51 -9.60
CA GLU A 88 -16.35 -10.90 -9.98
C GLU A 88 -16.59 -11.79 -8.76
N TYR A 89 -15.80 -11.65 -7.70
CA TYR A 89 -15.99 -12.40 -6.45
C TYR A 89 -17.30 -12.01 -5.75
N CYS A 90 -17.66 -10.74 -5.78
CA CYS A 90 -18.92 -10.26 -5.23
C CYS A 90 -20.13 -10.85 -5.97
N LEU A 91 -20.10 -10.87 -7.31
CA LEU A 91 -21.16 -11.48 -8.10
C LEU A 91 -21.26 -13.00 -7.85
N ILE A 92 -20.12 -13.71 -7.71
CA ILE A 92 -20.12 -15.12 -7.30
C ILE A 92 -20.81 -15.31 -5.96
N LYS A 93 -20.46 -14.47 -4.95
CA LYS A 93 -21.02 -14.56 -3.59
C LYS A 93 -22.53 -14.34 -3.57
N ASN A 94 -23.01 -13.40 -4.38
CA ASN A 94 -24.42 -13.00 -4.40
C ASN A 94 -25.20 -13.61 -5.58
N GLU A 95 -24.72 -14.68 -6.21
CA GLU A 95 -25.25 -15.26 -7.45
C GLU A 95 -26.76 -15.53 -7.39
N SER A 96 -27.26 -16.02 -6.26
CA SER A 96 -28.68 -16.32 -6.05
C SER A 96 -29.58 -15.09 -5.90
N LYS A 97 -29.00 -13.91 -5.73
CA LYS A 97 -29.72 -12.65 -5.51
C LYS A 97 -29.65 -11.70 -6.70
N LEU A 98 -28.89 -12.07 -7.74
CA LEU A 98 -28.71 -11.23 -8.91
C LEU A 98 -30.03 -11.04 -9.67
N SER A 99 -30.22 -9.85 -10.22
CA SER A 99 -31.34 -9.57 -11.13
C SER A 99 -31.32 -10.53 -12.33
N PRO A 100 -32.46 -10.85 -12.95
CA PRO A 100 -32.50 -11.79 -14.09
C PRO A 100 -31.55 -11.42 -15.23
N THR A 101 -31.39 -10.12 -15.52
CA THR A 101 -30.52 -9.61 -16.57
C THR A 101 -29.03 -9.80 -16.22
N CYS A 102 -28.65 -9.48 -14.98
CA CYS A 102 -27.29 -9.71 -14.48
C CYS A 102 -26.97 -11.20 -14.41
N ALA A 103 -27.87 -12.01 -13.86
CA ALA A 103 -27.69 -13.45 -13.73
C ALA A 103 -27.45 -14.12 -15.09
N ALA A 104 -28.22 -13.73 -16.13
CA ALA A 104 -28.03 -14.24 -17.49
C ALA A 104 -26.68 -13.86 -18.09
N ASP A 105 -26.22 -12.62 -17.93
CA ASP A 105 -24.91 -12.15 -18.38
C ASP A 105 -23.76 -12.80 -17.60
N PHE A 106 -23.92 -12.85 -16.27
CA PHE A 106 -22.93 -13.43 -15.35
C PHE A 106 -22.73 -14.93 -15.63
N LYS A 107 -23.81 -15.69 -15.87
CA LYS A 107 -23.75 -17.12 -16.23
C LYS A 107 -22.84 -17.38 -17.45
N LYS A 108 -22.89 -16.49 -18.46
CA LYS A 108 -22.00 -16.58 -19.66
C LYS A 108 -20.53 -16.33 -19.32
N LYS A 109 -20.24 -15.53 -18.30
CA LYS A 109 -18.89 -15.09 -17.92
C LYS A 109 -18.26 -15.96 -16.82
N LYS A 110 -19.07 -16.58 -15.97
CA LYS A 110 -18.64 -17.32 -14.77
C LYS A 110 -17.60 -18.40 -15.08
N GLY A 111 -17.79 -19.18 -16.14
CA GLY A 111 -16.83 -20.21 -16.55
C GLY A 111 -15.42 -19.65 -16.79
N ARG A 112 -15.31 -18.51 -17.49
CA ARG A 112 -14.02 -17.84 -17.75
C ARG A 112 -13.38 -17.30 -16.47
N ILE A 113 -14.19 -16.77 -15.53
CA ILE A 113 -13.71 -16.28 -14.24
C ILE A 113 -13.06 -17.43 -13.46
N ILE A 114 -13.75 -18.56 -13.33
CA ILE A 114 -13.27 -19.75 -12.60
C ILE A 114 -12.04 -20.35 -13.29
N THR A 115 -12.00 -20.41 -14.62
CA THR A 115 -10.83 -20.92 -15.36
C THR A 115 -9.60 -20.01 -15.15
N ARG A 116 -9.79 -18.69 -15.15
CA ARG A 116 -8.70 -17.73 -14.91
C ARG A 116 -8.20 -17.76 -13.46
N ASN A 117 -9.10 -17.92 -12.49
CA ASN A 117 -8.76 -18.08 -11.09
C ASN A 117 -9.53 -19.26 -10.48
N VAL A 118 -8.86 -20.40 -10.37
CA VAL A 118 -9.43 -21.64 -9.80
C VAL A 118 -9.89 -21.50 -8.34
N CYS A 119 -9.46 -20.45 -7.64
CA CYS A 119 -9.87 -20.12 -6.27
C CYS A 119 -11.01 -19.10 -6.21
N ALA A 120 -11.57 -18.64 -7.33
CA ALA A 120 -12.55 -17.56 -7.34
C ALA A 120 -13.77 -17.84 -6.43
N GLN A 121 -14.30 -19.06 -6.45
CA GLN A 121 -15.41 -19.46 -5.59
C GLN A 121 -15.02 -19.50 -4.11
N ASP A 122 -13.84 -20.05 -3.82
CA ASP A 122 -13.33 -20.10 -2.44
C ASP A 122 -13.06 -18.69 -1.88
N ILE A 123 -12.54 -17.77 -2.71
CA ILE A 123 -12.38 -16.36 -2.33
C ILE A 123 -13.75 -15.75 -2.02
N ALA A 124 -14.72 -15.92 -2.91
CA ALA A 124 -16.05 -15.35 -2.76
C ALA A 124 -16.79 -15.83 -1.50
N HIS A 125 -16.64 -17.10 -1.12
CA HIS A 125 -17.38 -17.69 0.00
C HIS A 125 -16.60 -17.74 1.31
N THR A 126 -15.29 -17.95 1.26
CA THR A 126 -14.45 -18.18 2.45
C THR A 126 -13.64 -16.95 2.82
N CYS A 127 -13.10 -16.22 1.84
CA CYS A 127 -12.15 -15.11 2.05
C CYS A 127 -12.68 -13.76 1.57
N TYR A 128 -13.98 -13.59 1.48
CA TYR A 128 -14.60 -12.37 0.95
C TYR A 128 -14.26 -11.12 1.77
N LYS A 129 -14.23 -11.22 3.09
CA LYS A 129 -13.94 -10.10 3.99
C LYS A 129 -12.53 -9.52 3.77
N GLU A 130 -11.60 -10.35 3.34
CA GLU A 130 -10.22 -9.98 3.08
C GLU A 130 -10.02 -9.20 1.78
N LEU A 131 -11.05 -9.06 0.94
CA LEU A 131 -11.01 -8.25 -0.28
C LEU A 131 -10.84 -6.74 0.03
N THR A 132 -11.30 -6.30 1.19
CA THR A 132 -11.09 -4.92 1.69
C THR A 132 -9.82 -4.79 2.53
N GLY A 133 -9.12 -5.88 2.77
CA GLY A 133 -7.91 -5.94 3.58
C GLY A 133 -6.66 -5.46 2.83
N PRO A 134 -5.53 -5.39 3.54
CA PRO A 134 -4.25 -5.03 2.93
C PRO A 134 -3.80 -6.09 1.92
N GLU A 135 -2.86 -5.69 1.05
CA GLU A 135 -2.28 -6.60 0.06
C GLU A 135 -1.81 -7.93 0.72
N GLY A 136 -2.16 -9.05 0.09
CA GLY A 136 -1.85 -10.39 0.60
C GLY A 136 -2.86 -10.99 1.58
N ALA A 137 -3.84 -10.23 2.08
CA ALA A 137 -4.84 -10.72 3.05
C ALA A 137 -5.63 -11.92 2.50
N VAL A 138 -6.08 -11.87 1.25
CA VAL A 138 -6.78 -12.96 0.57
C VAL A 138 -5.92 -14.22 0.48
N ASN A 139 -4.64 -14.09 0.10
CA ASN A 139 -3.73 -15.24 0.02
C ASN A 139 -3.54 -15.90 1.40
N ARG A 140 -3.37 -15.12 2.45
CA ARG A 140 -3.26 -15.66 3.83
C ARG A 140 -4.55 -16.32 4.30
N CYS A 141 -5.70 -15.78 3.94
CA CYS A 141 -6.99 -16.41 4.22
C CYS A 141 -7.09 -17.78 3.55
N LEU A 142 -6.75 -17.89 2.26
CA LEU A 142 -6.75 -19.15 1.54
C LEU A 142 -5.79 -20.17 2.16
N ILE A 143 -4.58 -19.76 2.55
CA ILE A 143 -3.61 -20.62 3.21
C ILE A 143 -4.17 -21.14 4.53
N ARG A 144 -4.73 -20.29 5.37
CA ARG A 144 -5.33 -20.68 6.66
C ARG A 144 -6.54 -21.59 6.53
N ASN A 145 -7.33 -21.40 5.48
CA ASN A 145 -8.52 -22.21 5.22
C ASN A 145 -8.27 -23.38 4.24
N GLN A 146 -7.01 -23.73 3.97
CA GLN A 146 -6.57 -24.72 2.98
C GLN A 146 -7.43 -26.00 2.96
N LYS A 147 -7.73 -26.55 4.13
CA LYS A 147 -8.51 -27.80 4.27
C LYS A 147 -9.98 -27.68 3.87
N LYS A 148 -10.52 -26.44 3.75
CA LYS A 148 -11.91 -26.16 3.41
C LYS A 148 -12.09 -25.72 1.95
N LEU A 149 -10.98 -25.54 1.22
CA LEU A 149 -11.03 -25.08 -0.18
C LEU A 149 -11.46 -26.20 -1.13
N SER A 150 -12.02 -25.81 -2.26
CA SER A 150 -12.29 -26.73 -3.38
C SER A 150 -11.00 -27.44 -3.84
N GLY A 151 -11.12 -28.66 -4.36
CA GLY A 151 -9.94 -29.49 -4.69
C GLY A 151 -8.96 -28.81 -5.64
N PHE A 152 -9.45 -28.05 -6.65
CA PHE A 152 -8.59 -27.32 -7.58
C PHE A 152 -7.87 -26.13 -6.89
N CYS A 153 -8.59 -25.38 -6.08
CA CYS A 153 -8.00 -24.29 -5.31
C CYS A 153 -7.00 -24.84 -4.28
N GLN A 154 -7.34 -25.88 -3.56
CA GLN A 154 -6.46 -26.55 -2.59
C GLN A 154 -5.15 -26.99 -3.24
N LYS A 155 -5.21 -27.64 -4.40
CA LYS A 155 -4.01 -28.07 -5.16
C LYS A 155 -3.14 -26.87 -5.53
N ASN A 156 -3.75 -25.75 -5.99
CA ASN A 156 -3.03 -24.53 -6.34
C ASN A 156 -2.37 -23.90 -5.12
N ILE A 157 -3.09 -23.81 -4.00
CA ILE A 157 -2.57 -23.24 -2.74
C ILE A 157 -1.45 -24.10 -2.17
N ASN A 158 -1.57 -25.43 -2.21
CA ASN A 158 -0.53 -26.36 -1.75
C ASN A 158 0.79 -26.15 -2.52
N LYS A 159 0.70 -25.97 -3.83
CA LYS A 159 1.88 -25.64 -4.65
C LYS A 159 2.49 -24.31 -4.21
N LYS A 160 1.67 -23.25 -4.04
CA LYS A 160 2.14 -21.95 -3.57
C LYS A 160 2.81 -22.05 -2.19
N ILE A 161 2.22 -22.76 -1.25
CA ILE A 161 2.79 -22.99 0.10
C ILE A 161 4.16 -23.67 -0.02
N SER A 162 4.27 -24.73 -0.81
CA SER A 162 5.55 -25.41 -1.04
C SER A 162 6.63 -24.48 -1.59
N ASP A 163 6.28 -23.66 -2.56
CA ASP A 163 7.20 -22.68 -3.16
C ASP A 163 7.57 -21.55 -2.16
N MET A 164 6.62 -21.12 -1.33
CA MET A 164 6.87 -20.11 -0.30
C MET A 164 7.76 -20.64 0.81
N LYS A 165 7.57 -21.88 1.28
CA LYS A 165 8.44 -22.52 2.27
C LYS A 165 9.89 -22.63 1.79
N LYS A 166 10.10 -22.95 0.51
CA LYS A 166 11.46 -23.02 -0.10
C LYS A 166 12.16 -21.65 -0.11
N ARG A 167 11.41 -20.55 -0.27
CA ARG A 167 11.94 -19.18 -0.39
C ARG A 167 11.99 -18.43 0.93
N ASN A 168 11.15 -18.80 1.88
CA ASN A 168 11.01 -18.12 3.16
C ASN A 168 11.09 -19.11 4.33
N PRO A 169 12.25 -19.23 4.97
CA PRO A 169 12.43 -20.11 6.14
C PRO A 169 11.51 -19.75 7.32
N CYS A 170 10.98 -18.53 7.38
CA CYS A 170 10.07 -18.10 8.42
C CYS A 170 8.58 -18.38 8.11
N PHE A 171 8.26 -19.03 7.00
CA PHE A 171 6.87 -19.24 6.60
C PHE A 171 6.04 -19.95 7.67
N ASP A 172 6.51 -21.11 8.15
CA ASP A 172 5.78 -21.91 9.14
C ASP A 172 5.69 -21.18 10.49
N ASP A 173 6.77 -20.53 10.93
CA ASP A 173 6.78 -19.74 12.17
C ASP A 173 5.83 -18.54 12.06
N THR A 174 5.76 -17.91 10.89
CA THR A 174 4.82 -16.80 10.64
C THR A 174 3.38 -17.28 10.77
N GLU A 175 3.01 -18.39 10.13
CA GLU A 175 1.66 -18.94 10.22
C GLU A 175 1.32 -19.42 11.64
N LYS A 176 2.30 -19.95 12.39
CA LYS A 176 2.12 -20.44 13.75
C LYS A 176 1.99 -19.31 14.78
N PHE A 177 2.89 -18.34 14.74
CA PHE A 177 3.02 -17.34 15.80
C PHE A 177 2.43 -15.98 15.45
N CYS A 178 2.30 -15.65 14.13
CA CYS A 178 1.90 -14.35 13.62
C CYS A 178 0.78 -14.44 12.57
N PRO A 179 -0.31 -15.19 12.85
CA PRO A 179 -1.32 -15.50 11.82
C PRO A 179 -2.14 -14.28 11.37
N THR A 180 -2.21 -13.23 12.17
CA THR A 180 -3.03 -12.04 11.87
C THR A 180 -2.27 -10.94 11.14
N GLN A 181 -0.93 -10.96 11.19
CA GLN A 181 -0.08 -9.95 10.55
C GLN A 181 0.02 -10.23 9.06
N VAL A 182 -0.13 -9.18 8.24
CA VAL A 182 -0.07 -9.27 6.77
C VAL A 182 1.12 -8.48 6.23
N LYS A 183 1.39 -7.30 6.80
CA LYS A 183 2.49 -6.45 6.36
C LYS A 183 3.83 -6.98 6.87
N PHE A 184 4.86 -6.86 6.03
CA PHE A 184 6.21 -7.35 6.35
C PHE A 184 6.72 -6.85 7.72
N VAL A 185 6.55 -5.56 8.00
CA VAL A 185 7.00 -4.93 9.27
C VAL A 185 6.28 -5.52 10.48
N GLU A 186 4.97 -5.72 10.37
CA GLU A 186 4.17 -6.32 11.46
C GLU A 186 4.57 -7.77 11.72
N ILE A 187 4.88 -8.53 10.66
CA ILE A 187 5.38 -9.90 10.76
C ILE A 187 6.74 -9.92 11.45
N GLN A 188 7.66 -9.03 11.06
CA GLN A 188 8.98 -8.94 11.68
C GLN A 188 8.90 -8.59 13.17
N ASP A 189 8.04 -7.64 13.55
CA ASP A 189 7.81 -7.29 14.96
C ASP A 189 7.24 -8.45 15.77
N CYS A 190 6.29 -9.17 15.19
CA CYS A 190 5.69 -10.33 15.83
C CYS A 190 6.72 -11.44 16.03
N LEU A 191 7.48 -11.80 14.98
CA LEU A 191 8.53 -12.83 15.05
C LEU A 191 9.66 -12.45 16.00
N SER A 192 10.05 -11.17 16.05
CA SER A 192 11.08 -10.66 16.97
C SER A 192 10.72 -10.90 18.44
N LYS A 193 9.43 -10.77 18.79
CA LYS A 193 8.92 -11.07 20.13
C LYS A 193 8.90 -12.58 20.45
N LYS A 194 9.05 -13.43 19.45
CA LYS A 194 9.01 -14.90 19.56
C LYS A 194 10.34 -15.55 19.19
N VAL A 195 11.43 -14.78 19.11
CA VAL A 195 12.74 -15.21 18.57
C VAL A 195 13.26 -16.53 19.17
N ASN A 196 13.02 -16.78 20.43
CA ASN A 196 13.47 -18.00 21.11
C ASN A 196 12.69 -19.26 20.73
N ASN A 197 11.50 -19.11 20.13
CA ASN A 197 10.60 -20.18 19.76
C ASN A 197 10.60 -20.47 18.24
N LEU A 198 11.40 -19.71 17.47
CA LEU A 198 11.47 -19.84 16.02
C LEU A 198 12.36 -21.02 15.61
N ALA A 199 12.09 -21.59 14.45
CA ALA A 199 12.99 -22.53 13.80
C ALA A 199 14.38 -21.90 13.58
N PRO A 200 15.47 -22.68 13.64
CA PRO A 200 16.84 -22.14 13.61
C PRO A 200 17.12 -21.17 12.43
N GLU A 201 16.68 -21.52 11.23
CA GLU A 201 16.89 -20.69 10.04
C GLU A 201 16.08 -19.39 10.10
N CYS A 202 14.83 -19.46 10.60
CA CYS A 202 14.01 -18.26 10.79
C CYS A 202 14.59 -17.37 11.90
N LYS A 203 15.00 -17.94 13.01
CA LYS A 203 15.67 -17.22 14.11
C LYS A 203 16.86 -16.41 13.60
N LYS A 204 17.75 -17.04 12.84
CA LYS A 204 18.92 -16.38 12.25
C LYS A 204 18.56 -15.18 11.36
N LEU A 205 17.50 -15.30 10.56
CA LEU A 205 17.01 -14.20 9.73
C LEU A 205 16.45 -13.06 10.57
N VAL A 206 15.62 -13.36 11.56
CA VAL A 206 15.00 -12.35 12.45
C VAL A 206 16.09 -11.62 13.26
N GLU A 207 17.08 -12.33 13.78
CA GLU A 207 18.21 -11.72 14.49
C GLU A 207 19.03 -10.78 13.59
N LYS A 208 19.27 -11.18 12.34
CA LYS A 208 19.92 -10.31 11.34
C LYS A 208 19.14 -9.03 11.06
N GLU A 209 17.82 -9.12 10.91
CA GLU A 209 16.97 -7.95 10.71
C GLU A 209 16.91 -7.07 11.97
N ASN A 210 16.84 -7.66 13.16
CA ASN A 210 16.91 -6.94 14.43
C ASN A 210 18.24 -6.19 14.60
N HIS A 211 19.34 -6.76 14.12
CA HIS A 211 20.63 -6.08 14.10
C HIS A 211 20.61 -4.84 13.19
N LYS A 212 20.02 -4.94 12.00
CA LYS A 212 19.86 -3.77 11.10
C LYS A 212 19.02 -2.67 11.73
N LEU A 213 17.92 -3.02 12.42
CA LEU A 213 17.08 -2.07 13.15
C LEU A 213 17.85 -1.34 14.27
N LYS A 214 18.72 -2.07 15.00
CA LYS A 214 19.58 -1.47 16.03
C LYS A 214 20.64 -0.54 15.43
N ALA A 215 21.20 -0.91 14.27
CA ALA A 215 22.20 -0.13 13.58
C ALA A 215 21.66 1.13 12.91
N ASN A 216 20.39 1.10 12.45
CA ASN A 216 19.73 2.23 11.80
C ASN A 216 18.28 2.37 12.28
N PRO A 217 17.98 3.32 13.18
CA PRO A 217 16.64 3.57 13.67
C PRO A 217 15.60 3.88 12.57
N CYS A 218 16.03 4.36 11.40
CA CYS A 218 15.17 4.61 10.24
C CYS A 218 14.99 3.39 9.32
N TYR A 219 15.62 2.25 9.61
CA TYR A 219 15.57 1.10 8.72
C TYR A 219 14.14 0.63 8.44
N ARG A 220 13.28 0.65 9.46
CA ARG A 220 11.87 0.29 9.32
C ARG A 220 11.11 1.22 8.39
N ASP A 221 11.31 2.52 8.56
CA ASP A 221 10.67 3.54 7.73
C ASP A 221 11.16 3.47 6.28
N LEU A 222 12.45 3.17 6.08
CA LEU A 222 13.02 2.94 4.75
C LEU A 222 12.35 1.79 4.01
N ILE A 223 12.14 0.65 4.66
CA ILE A 223 11.49 -0.51 4.02
C ILE A 223 9.98 -0.34 3.86
N THR A 224 9.35 0.56 4.64
CA THR A 224 7.91 0.81 4.58
C THR A 224 7.55 1.84 3.52
N HIS A 225 8.34 2.91 3.40
CA HIS A 225 7.99 4.09 2.60
C HIS A 225 8.89 4.29 1.38
N CYS A 226 10.07 3.63 1.34
CA CYS A 226 11.06 3.87 0.30
C CYS A 226 11.28 2.62 -0.58
N ARG A 227 11.76 2.84 -1.81
CA ARG A 227 12.13 1.73 -2.70
C ARG A 227 13.39 1.04 -2.19
N PRO A 228 13.49 -0.30 -2.29
CA PRO A 228 14.73 -1.00 -1.96
C PRO A 228 15.86 -0.63 -2.94
N GLY A 229 17.10 -0.70 -2.46
CA GLY A 229 18.29 -0.53 -3.31
C GLY A 229 18.65 0.90 -3.73
N ILE A 230 17.98 1.92 -3.18
CA ILE A 230 18.29 3.33 -3.45
C ILE A 230 19.55 3.79 -2.72
N SER A 231 20.23 4.79 -3.28
CA SER A 231 21.42 5.39 -2.69
C SER A 231 21.15 6.08 -1.35
N PRO A 232 22.15 6.31 -0.48
CA PRO A 232 21.98 7.04 0.78
C PRO A 232 21.33 8.43 0.63
N LYS A 233 21.60 9.12 -0.48
CA LYS A 233 20.97 10.40 -0.78
C LYS A 233 19.48 10.23 -1.06
N GLU A 234 19.11 9.28 -1.92
CA GLU A 234 17.71 8.99 -2.23
C GLU A 234 16.95 8.48 -1.00
N GLN A 235 17.62 7.74 -0.09
CA GLN A 235 17.04 7.35 1.21
C GLN A 235 16.73 8.59 2.06
N HIS A 236 17.66 9.54 2.14
CA HIS A 236 17.44 10.79 2.85
C HIS A 236 16.28 11.59 2.27
N ASP A 237 16.25 11.74 0.94
CA ASP A 237 15.21 12.49 0.23
C ASP A 237 13.84 11.81 0.42
N CYS A 238 13.77 10.46 0.30
CA CYS A 238 12.57 9.68 0.55
C CYS A 238 12.05 9.84 1.98
N LEU A 239 12.92 9.73 3.00
CA LEU A 239 12.53 9.93 4.40
C LEU A 239 12.07 11.38 4.65
N THR A 240 12.63 12.36 3.95
CA THR A 240 12.20 13.75 4.06
C THR A 240 10.80 13.97 3.49
N LEU A 241 10.51 13.35 2.34
CA LEU A 241 9.17 13.39 1.72
C LEU A 241 8.09 12.71 2.57
N ASN A 242 8.48 11.75 3.40
CA ASN A 242 7.57 10.99 4.27
C ASN A 242 7.69 11.38 5.75
N GLU A 243 8.23 12.57 6.09
CA GLU A 243 8.59 12.95 7.47
C GLU A 243 7.43 12.83 8.45
N GLU A 244 6.21 13.16 8.05
CA GLU A 244 5.02 13.07 8.89
C GLU A 244 4.67 11.62 9.27
N HIS A 245 4.98 10.67 8.40
CA HIS A 245 4.66 9.25 8.54
C HIS A 245 5.77 8.42 9.22
N LEU A 246 6.93 9.02 9.50
CA LEU A 246 8.05 8.31 10.13
C LEU A 246 7.74 7.93 11.59
N GLY A 247 8.27 6.78 12.00
CA GLY A 247 8.23 6.35 13.39
C GLY A 247 9.04 7.28 14.31
N ASN A 248 8.65 7.36 15.58
CA ASN A 248 9.29 8.26 16.56
C ASN A 248 10.80 8.05 16.67
N ALA A 249 11.28 6.81 16.63
CA ALA A 249 12.71 6.50 16.69
C ALA A 249 13.49 7.10 15.51
N CYS A 250 12.94 7.04 14.30
CA CYS A 250 13.54 7.65 13.12
C CYS A 250 13.50 9.17 13.18
N LYS A 251 12.37 9.76 13.58
CA LYS A 251 12.26 11.22 13.78
C LYS A 251 13.31 11.74 14.74
N GLN A 252 13.44 11.13 15.91
CA GLN A 252 14.45 11.50 16.90
C GLN A 252 15.88 11.33 16.38
N PHE A 253 16.18 10.21 15.72
CA PHE A 253 17.48 9.97 15.11
C PHE A 253 17.84 11.05 14.09
N ARG A 254 16.91 11.42 13.19
CA ARG A 254 17.13 12.48 12.20
C ARG A 254 17.36 13.85 12.84
N VAL A 255 16.66 14.18 13.92
CA VAL A 255 16.90 15.42 14.67
C VAL A 255 18.31 15.43 15.27
N ILE A 256 18.74 14.32 15.89
CA ILE A 256 20.09 14.19 16.47
C ILE A 256 21.17 14.34 15.37
N GLU A 257 21.01 13.66 14.25
CA GLU A 257 21.96 13.75 13.13
C GLU A 257 22.01 15.16 12.53
N LYS A 258 20.88 15.83 12.37
CA LYS A 258 20.81 17.22 11.91
C LYS A 258 21.54 18.17 12.87
N ASN A 259 21.35 17.97 14.17
CA ASN A 259 22.03 18.79 15.19
C ASN A 259 23.54 18.54 15.19
N LYS A 260 23.99 17.29 15.02
CA LYS A 260 25.42 16.98 14.88
C LYS A 260 26.03 17.66 13.65
N ILE A 261 25.35 17.60 12.50
CA ILE A 261 25.80 18.26 11.26
C ILE A 261 25.87 19.77 11.47
N ASN A 262 24.86 20.40 12.04
CA ASN A 262 24.83 21.82 12.30
C ASN A 262 25.95 22.24 13.26
N LYS A 263 26.21 21.46 14.32
CA LYS A 263 27.34 21.68 15.22
C LYS A 263 28.66 21.58 14.50
N MET A 264 28.86 20.53 13.68
CA MET A 264 30.07 20.34 12.90
C MET A 264 30.29 21.49 11.92
N VAL A 265 29.26 21.91 11.18
CA VAL A 265 29.34 23.06 10.27
C VAL A 265 29.79 24.30 11.00
N LYS A 266 29.19 24.62 12.16
CA LYS A 266 29.52 25.81 12.95
C LYS A 266 30.95 25.77 13.50
N VAL A 267 31.35 24.63 14.07
CA VAL A 267 32.69 24.48 14.71
C VAL A 267 33.81 24.41 13.68
N CYS A 268 33.56 23.73 12.54
CA CYS A 268 34.58 23.53 11.52
C CYS A 268 34.66 24.65 10.46
N GLU A 269 33.85 25.70 10.57
CA GLU A 269 33.75 26.73 9.52
C GLU A 269 35.11 27.41 9.22
N ASN A 270 35.87 27.80 10.26
CA ASN A 270 37.18 28.41 10.08
C ASN A 270 38.18 27.45 9.40
N ASP A 271 38.16 26.19 9.80
CA ASP A 271 39.04 25.17 9.17
C ASP A 271 38.63 24.91 7.71
N ARG A 272 37.35 24.90 7.44
CA ARG A 272 36.81 24.80 6.09
C ARG A 272 37.29 25.94 5.20
N LEU A 273 37.15 27.18 5.67
CA LEU A 273 37.57 28.37 4.90
C LEU A 273 39.09 28.38 4.63
N LYS A 274 39.89 27.85 5.56
CA LYS A 274 41.36 27.79 5.41
C LYS A 274 41.85 26.65 4.51
N LEU A 275 41.26 25.47 4.68
CA LEU A 275 41.79 24.22 4.10
C LEU A 275 40.96 23.66 2.96
N CYS A 276 39.67 23.99 2.87
CA CYS A 276 38.71 23.35 1.99
C CYS A 276 37.72 24.35 1.37
N LYS A 277 38.12 25.60 1.13
CA LYS A 277 37.24 26.67 0.63
C LYS A 277 36.64 26.39 -0.73
N ASP A 278 37.35 25.65 -1.57
CA ASP A 278 36.92 25.34 -2.96
C ASP A 278 36.08 24.06 -3.06
N GLU A 279 35.90 23.34 -1.93
CA GLU A 279 35.09 22.12 -1.92
C GLU A 279 33.59 22.42 -1.91
N PRO A 280 32.81 21.78 -2.78
CA PRO A 280 31.36 22.01 -2.83
C PRO A 280 30.66 21.43 -1.60
N PHE A 281 29.58 22.11 -1.13
CA PHE A 281 28.70 21.60 -0.08
C PHE A 281 27.83 20.43 -0.54
N LYS A 282 28.38 19.53 -1.36
CA LYS A 282 27.66 18.37 -1.92
C LYS A 282 28.41 17.07 -1.61
N ASN A 283 27.66 16.01 -1.40
CA ASN A 283 28.19 14.63 -1.26
C ASN A 283 29.28 14.46 -0.18
N GLY A 284 29.30 15.29 0.84
CA GLY A 284 30.29 15.26 1.92
C GLY A 284 31.69 15.64 1.50
N ALA A 285 31.88 16.36 0.38
CA ALA A 285 33.19 16.77 -0.12
C ALA A 285 33.98 17.56 0.93
N VAL A 286 33.36 18.54 1.59
CA VAL A 286 33.97 19.31 2.67
C VAL A 286 34.46 18.41 3.81
N VAL A 287 33.62 17.45 4.26
CA VAL A 287 34.00 16.53 5.35
C VAL A 287 35.15 15.63 4.94
N LYS A 288 35.17 15.15 3.70
CA LYS A 288 36.30 14.36 3.15
C LYS A 288 37.60 15.17 3.10
N CYS A 289 37.52 16.43 2.66
CA CYS A 289 38.63 17.35 2.64
C CYS A 289 39.19 17.60 4.05
N LEU A 290 38.33 17.95 5.00
CA LEU A 290 38.72 18.16 6.40
C LEU A 290 39.36 16.90 7.02
N ARG A 291 38.80 15.71 6.77
CA ARG A 291 39.40 14.44 7.22
C ARG A 291 40.76 14.19 6.61
N LYS A 292 40.97 14.53 5.33
CA LYS A 292 42.29 14.42 4.65
C LYS A 292 43.29 15.33 5.27
N ASN A 293 42.89 16.51 5.71
CA ASN A 293 43.73 17.52 6.36
C ASN A 293 43.65 17.48 7.90
N LYS A 294 43.29 16.34 8.50
CA LYS A 294 42.98 16.21 9.94
C LYS A 294 44.07 16.75 10.86
N ALA A 295 45.36 16.63 10.49
CA ALA A 295 46.46 17.13 11.29
C ALA A 295 46.51 18.68 11.40
N GLN A 296 45.90 19.40 10.45
CA GLN A 296 45.88 20.85 10.37
C GLN A 296 44.54 21.46 10.86
N VAL A 297 43.54 20.62 11.13
CA VAL A 297 42.23 21.02 11.62
C VAL A 297 42.29 21.28 13.12
N SER A 298 41.53 22.26 13.60
CA SER A 298 41.42 22.57 15.03
C SER A 298 41.02 21.35 15.86
N LYS A 299 41.44 21.26 17.13
CA LYS A 299 41.11 20.12 18.01
C LYS A 299 39.60 19.94 18.17
N GLU A 300 38.86 21.04 18.27
CA GLU A 300 37.40 21.08 18.42
C GLU A 300 36.72 20.49 17.16
N CYS A 301 37.20 20.84 15.97
CA CYS A 301 36.67 20.28 14.72
C CYS A 301 37.06 18.81 14.54
N GLN A 302 38.33 18.43 14.92
CA GLN A 302 38.78 17.04 14.88
C GLN A 302 37.89 16.06 15.63
N GLN A 303 37.33 16.51 16.77
CA GLN A 303 36.41 15.69 17.59
C GLN A 303 35.06 15.43 16.92
N LEU A 304 34.70 16.21 15.91
CA LEU A 304 33.42 16.11 15.18
C LEU A 304 33.55 15.42 13.82
N LEU A 305 34.76 15.22 13.31
CA LEU A 305 35.08 14.56 12.05
C LEU A 305 35.20 13.05 12.20
#